data_423a2a60dec65b8372bfb5088937f243
#
_entry.id   423a2a60dec65b8372bfb5088937f243
#
_cell.length_a   1.000
_cell.length_b   1.000
_cell.length_c   1.000
_cell.angle_alpha   90.00
_cell.angle_beta   90.00
_cell.angle_gamma   90.00
#
_symmetry.space_group_name_H-M   'P 1'
#
loop_
_entity.id
_entity.type
_entity.pdbx_description
1 polymer ?
#
loop_
_entity_poly.entity_id
_entity_poly.type
_entity_poly.pdbx_seq_one_letter_code
_entity_poly.pdbx_strand_id
1 'polypeptide(L)'
;MPEFKPGARLSRKPPLNEQELYQINAYWRAANYLTACQLYLLDNPLLERPLRKSDLKQTIVGHWGTCPGQNFIYTHLDRVIKRSDLDMIYLSGPGHGGNAMVAQDYLDGSYTDVYPNITRDAAGMQRLFKQFSFPGGIPSHVAPETPGSIHEGGELGYSLAHAFGAVMDNPDLIAACVVGDGEAETGPLATAWHGNKFVNPITDGAVLPILHLNGFKIANPTLFSRISHEELEMFFRGCGWEPRFVEGDDPAEMHAKMAETMDWAIEEIHAIQQHARTAHDTTRPYWPMIVFRAPKGWTGPKEVDGKQVEGSFRAHQVPIAMDKPEHLVQLEEWLRSYHPEELFDDNGTLIPELQALAPNPHANGGLLLRELRMPDFRTYEQPVPAPGAVEAQDMTVLGAFVRDIMRENMDARNFRIFAPDETASNRLSPVFEVTGRRWVAEATDNDEFLDPDGRVMDSMLSEHM
;
A
#
# COMPACT_ATOMS: atom_id res chain seq x y z
N MET A 1 -24.22 -6.70 -21.02
CA MET A 1 -22.85 -6.97 -20.63
C MET A 1 -21.97 -6.60 -21.79
N PRO A 2 -20.96 -5.72 -21.67
CA PRO A 2 -20.01 -5.47 -22.74
C PRO A 2 -19.25 -6.78 -23.02
N GLU A 3 -19.13 -7.12 -24.31
CA GLU A 3 -18.36 -8.28 -24.75
C GLU A 3 -16.89 -8.11 -24.37
N PHE A 4 -16.38 -9.06 -23.60
CA PHE A 4 -14.97 -9.17 -23.26
C PHE A 4 -14.15 -9.38 -24.54
N LYS A 5 -13.29 -8.42 -24.87
CA LYS A 5 -12.20 -8.63 -25.84
C LYS A 5 -10.97 -9.04 -25.07
N PRO A 6 -10.41 -10.25 -25.29
CA PRO A 6 -9.15 -10.62 -24.67
C PRO A 6 -8.07 -9.59 -25.03
N GLY A 7 -7.36 -9.11 -23.99
CA GLY A 7 -6.36 -8.06 -24.09
C GLY A 7 -5.33 -8.28 -25.18
N ALA A 8 -4.78 -7.17 -25.68
CA ALA A 8 -3.76 -7.13 -26.72
C ALA A 8 -2.58 -8.06 -26.36
N ARG A 9 -2.05 -8.75 -27.38
CA ARG A 9 -0.87 -9.61 -27.27
C ARG A 9 0.30 -8.78 -26.71
N LEU A 10 0.84 -9.27 -25.60
CA LEU A 10 2.02 -8.76 -24.94
C LEU A 10 3.18 -8.52 -25.91
N SER A 11 3.97 -7.48 -25.65
CA SER A 11 5.13 -7.09 -26.43
C SER A 11 6.09 -8.26 -26.66
N ARG A 12 6.66 -8.38 -27.86
CA ARG A 12 7.66 -9.40 -28.23
C ARG A 12 9.06 -9.13 -27.65
N LYS A 13 9.27 -8.02 -26.95
CA LYS A 13 10.54 -7.73 -26.26
C LYS A 13 10.42 -8.13 -24.79
N PRO A 14 11.46 -8.73 -24.18
CA PRO A 14 11.47 -8.94 -22.74
C PRO A 14 11.30 -7.58 -22.05
N PRO A 15 10.50 -7.51 -20.99
CA PRO A 15 10.20 -6.25 -20.29
C PRO A 15 11.42 -5.66 -19.57
N LEU A 16 12.44 -6.48 -19.31
CA LEU A 16 13.73 -6.13 -18.72
C LEU A 16 14.85 -6.64 -19.62
N ASN A 17 15.88 -5.82 -19.85
CA ASN A 17 17.14 -6.30 -20.38
C ASN A 17 18.01 -6.88 -19.24
N GLU A 18 19.16 -7.49 -19.56
CA GLU A 18 20.05 -8.11 -18.56
C GLU A 18 20.54 -7.13 -17.50
N GLN A 19 20.85 -5.91 -17.86
CA GLN A 19 21.30 -4.86 -16.94
C GLN A 19 20.17 -4.42 -16.00
N GLU A 20 18.99 -4.19 -16.54
CA GLU A 20 17.79 -3.84 -15.73
C GLU A 20 17.43 -4.97 -14.78
N LEU A 21 17.50 -6.23 -15.24
CA LEU A 21 17.25 -7.39 -14.38
C LEU A 21 18.28 -7.47 -13.25
N TYR A 22 19.56 -7.23 -13.53
CA TYR A 22 20.60 -7.18 -12.51
C TYR A 22 20.33 -6.07 -11.50
N GLN A 23 20.06 -4.86 -11.95
CA GLN A 23 19.82 -3.69 -11.09
C GLN A 23 18.60 -3.89 -10.18
N ILE A 24 17.47 -4.33 -10.73
CA ILE A 24 16.25 -4.53 -9.96
C ILE A 24 16.40 -5.66 -8.93
N ASN A 25 17.09 -6.74 -9.29
CA ASN A 25 17.39 -7.82 -8.36
C ASN A 25 18.37 -7.38 -7.25
N ALA A 26 19.39 -6.59 -7.60
CA ALA A 26 20.34 -6.06 -6.63
C ALA A 26 19.67 -5.07 -5.65
N TYR A 27 18.80 -4.20 -6.14
CA TYR A 27 18.02 -3.29 -5.30
C TYR A 27 17.10 -4.04 -4.34
N TRP A 28 16.40 -5.07 -4.82
CA TRP A 28 15.59 -5.94 -3.99
C TRP A 28 16.41 -6.68 -2.91
N ARG A 29 17.63 -7.16 -3.25
CA ARG A 29 18.56 -7.74 -2.27
C ARG A 29 18.98 -6.71 -1.22
N ALA A 30 19.25 -5.48 -1.61
CA ALA A 30 19.58 -4.39 -0.69
C ALA A 30 18.43 -4.10 0.29
N ALA A 31 17.19 -4.02 -0.21
CA ALA A 31 16.01 -3.85 0.62
C ALA A 31 15.83 -5.02 1.61
N ASN A 32 15.97 -6.26 1.15
CA ASN A 32 15.88 -7.45 2.01
C ASN A 32 16.98 -7.49 3.06
N TYR A 33 18.21 -7.13 2.69
CA TYR A 33 19.33 -7.03 3.62
C TYR A 33 19.03 -6.05 4.76
N LEU A 34 18.65 -4.81 4.41
CA LEU A 34 18.31 -3.78 5.40
C LEU A 34 17.12 -4.20 6.27
N THR A 35 16.12 -4.84 5.66
CA THR A 35 14.95 -5.37 6.36
C THR A 35 15.32 -6.43 7.40
N ALA A 36 16.17 -7.39 7.04
CA ALA A 36 16.66 -8.41 7.96
C ALA A 36 17.56 -7.80 9.06
N CYS A 37 18.47 -6.91 8.69
CA CYS A 37 19.34 -6.24 9.65
C CYS A 37 18.58 -5.42 10.70
N GLN A 38 17.48 -4.75 10.33
CA GLN A 38 16.61 -4.03 11.28
C GLN A 38 16.05 -4.96 12.36
N LEU A 39 15.83 -6.24 12.08
CA LEU A 39 15.36 -7.19 13.08
C LEU A 39 16.44 -7.54 14.11
N TYR A 40 17.68 -7.73 13.67
CA TYR A 40 18.70 -8.39 14.46
C TYR A 40 19.85 -7.48 14.94
N LEU A 41 20.30 -6.51 14.11
CA LEU A 41 21.60 -5.87 14.33
C LEU A 41 21.53 -4.58 15.16
N LEU A 42 22.57 -4.36 15.97
CA LEU A 42 22.91 -3.11 16.63
C LEU A 42 24.21 -2.53 16.08
N ASP A 43 25.11 -3.37 15.57
CA ASP A 43 26.44 -3.01 15.10
C ASP A 43 26.85 -3.88 13.90
N ASN A 44 27.98 -3.52 13.24
CA ASN A 44 28.51 -4.22 12.08
C ASN A 44 27.56 -4.25 10.85
N PRO A 45 27.03 -3.09 10.43
CA PRO A 45 25.97 -3.00 9.41
C PRO A 45 26.39 -3.45 8.02
N LEU A 46 27.69 -3.59 7.73
CA LEU A 46 28.24 -4.06 6.45
C LEU A 46 28.87 -5.46 6.52
N LEU A 47 28.76 -6.13 7.69
CA LEU A 47 29.39 -7.44 7.93
C LEU A 47 30.90 -7.47 7.64
N GLU A 48 31.62 -6.37 7.91
CA GLU A 48 33.07 -6.24 7.70
C GLU A 48 33.89 -7.28 8.48
N ARG A 49 33.34 -7.81 9.55
CA ARG A 49 33.88 -8.87 10.38
C ARG A 49 32.80 -9.90 10.69
N PRO A 50 33.19 -11.12 11.14
CA PRO A 50 32.22 -12.09 11.63
C PRO A 50 31.33 -11.52 12.73
N LEU A 51 30.05 -11.90 12.73
CA LEU A 51 29.08 -11.48 13.73
C LEU A 51 29.46 -11.95 15.12
N ARG A 52 29.22 -11.11 16.10
CA ARG A 52 29.35 -11.40 17.53
C ARG A 52 28.01 -11.21 18.22
N LYS A 53 27.80 -11.90 19.31
CA LYS A 53 26.59 -11.74 20.13
C LYS A 53 26.35 -10.29 20.57
N SER A 54 27.42 -9.49 20.76
CA SER A 54 27.35 -8.07 21.09
C SER A 54 26.82 -7.19 19.97
N ASP A 55 26.82 -7.68 18.72
CA ASP A 55 26.33 -6.95 17.55
C ASP A 55 24.81 -7.07 17.41
N LEU A 56 24.18 -7.92 18.22
CA LEU A 56 22.77 -8.24 18.14
C LEU A 56 21.94 -7.50 19.19
N LYS A 57 20.68 -7.25 18.86
CA LYS A 57 19.67 -6.80 19.81
C LYS A 57 19.46 -7.82 20.92
N GLN A 58 19.24 -7.38 22.14
CA GLN A 58 18.90 -8.27 23.26
C GLN A 58 17.48 -8.83 23.14
N THR A 59 16.56 -8.00 22.66
CA THR A 59 15.18 -8.39 22.36
C THR A 59 14.96 -8.21 20.86
N ILE A 60 14.67 -9.31 20.18
CA ILE A 60 14.47 -9.34 18.73
C ILE A 60 12.96 -9.38 18.48
N VAL A 61 12.42 -8.32 17.90
CA VAL A 61 10.99 -8.15 17.64
C VAL A 61 10.76 -7.63 16.23
N GLY A 62 9.78 -8.21 15.55
CA GLY A 62 9.36 -7.83 14.21
C GLY A 62 8.97 -9.04 13.37
N HIS A 63 8.79 -8.82 12.10
CA HIS A 63 8.29 -9.85 11.18
C HIS A 63 9.15 -9.89 9.92
N TRP A 64 9.35 -11.10 9.41
CA TRP A 64 10.07 -11.34 8.17
C TRP A 64 9.15 -11.81 7.03
N GLY A 65 8.17 -12.65 7.36
CA GLY A 65 7.44 -13.48 6.41
C GLY A 65 6.83 -12.78 5.20
N THR A 66 6.33 -11.56 5.37
CA THR A 66 5.74 -10.75 4.29
C THR A 66 6.77 -9.82 3.63
N CYS A 67 7.86 -9.49 4.31
CA CYS A 67 8.77 -8.42 3.90
C CYS A 67 9.43 -8.63 2.54
N PRO A 68 9.96 -9.82 2.20
CA PRO A 68 10.61 -10.00 0.90
C PRO A 68 9.68 -9.79 -0.29
N GLY A 69 8.42 -10.22 -0.15
CA GLY A 69 7.42 -9.98 -1.18
C GLY A 69 7.00 -8.51 -1.27
N GLN A 70 6.88 -7.81 -0.14
CA GLN A 70 6.62 -6.37 -0.13
C GLN A 70 7.78 -5.59 -0.77
N ASN A 71 9.02 -5.92 -0.41
CA ASN A 71 10.21 -5.34 -1.03
C ASN A 71 10.25 -5.60 -2.55
N PHE A 72 9.86 -6.79 -2.97
CA PHE A 72 9.79 -7.15 -4.39
C PHE A 72 8.78 -6.28 -5.13
N ILE A 73 7.58 -6.13 -4.59
CA ILE A 73 6.52 -5.30 -5.17
C ILE A 73 6.98 -3.83 -5.24
N TYR A 74 7.48 -3.28 -4.13
CA TYR A 74 7.93 -1.89 -4.06
C TYR A 74 9.02 -1.59 -5.11
N THR A 75 10.00 -2.47 -5.25
CA THR A 75 11.08 -2.33 -6.25
C THR A 75 10.53 -2.23 -7.68
N HIS A 76 9.47 -2.98 -8.00
CA HIS A 76 8.80 -2.89 -9.30
C HIS A 76 7.93 -1.65 -9.45
N LEU A 77 7.32 -1.15 -8.38
CA LEU A 77 6.60 0.13 -8.38
C LEU A 77 7.57 1.28 -8.63
N ASP A 78 8.71 1.33 -7.93
CA ASP A 78 9.76 2.33 -8.16
C ASP A 78 10.23 2.35 -9.63
N ARG A 79 10.37 1.17 -10.24
CA ARG A 79 10.70 1.06 -11.68
C ARG A 79 9.66 1.74 -12.58
N VAL A 80 8.36 1.48 -12.38
CA VAL A 80 7.31 2.06 -13.24
C VAL A 80 7.06 3.53 -12.94
N ILE A 81 7.17 3.96 -11.69
CA ILE A 81 7.09 5.36 -11.29
C ILE A 81 8.12 6.17 -12.09
N LYS A 82 9.38 5.77 -12.04
CA LYS A 82 10.46 6.45 -12.76
C LYS A 82 10.33 6.40 -14.26
N ARG A 83 9.98 5.23 -14.81
CA ARG A 83 9.87 5.04 -16.25
C ARG A 83 8.78 5.90 -16.88
N SER A 84 7.68 6.12 -16.16
CA SER A 84 6.46 6.74 -16.66
C SER A 84 6.11 8.05 -15.95
N ASP A 85 6.99 8.55 -15.07
CA ASP A 85 6.80 9.78 -14.26
C ASP A 85 5.44 9.82 -13.57
N LEU A 86 5.15 8.76 -12.79
CA LEU A 86 3.85 8.54 -12.17
C LEU A 86 3.76 9.21 -10.79
N ASP A 87 2.64 9.85 -10.51
CA ASP A 87 2.23 10.16 -9.15
C ASP A 87 1.64 8.90 -8.50
N MET A 88 2.36 8.33 -7.53
CA MET A 88 1.95 7.08 -6.89
C MET A 88 2.23 7.11 -5.40
N ILE A 89 1.32 6.51 -4.62
CA ILE A 89 1.52 6.18 -3.21
C ILE A 89 1.47 4.67 -3.01
N TYR A 90 2.21 4.21 -2.02
CA TYR A 90 2.29 2.80 -1.63
C TYR A 90 1.59 2.59 -0.28
N LEU A 91 0.67 1.63 -0.22
CA LEU A 91 0.01 1.21 1.01
C LEU A 91 0.35 -0.24 1.32
N SER A 92 0.86 -0.48 2.53
CA SER A 92 1.20 -1.81 3.02
C SER A 92 0.09 -2.35 3.92
N GLY A 93 -0.83 -3.11 3.36
CA GLY A 93 -1.90 -3.79 4.10
C GLY A 93 -1.39 -4.83 5.10
N PRO A 94 -0.42 -5.72 4.75
CA PRO A 94 0.23 -6.55 5.76
C PRO A 94 1.21 -5.73 6.60
N GLY A 95 0.67 -4.79 7.37
CA GLY A 95 1.39 -3.74 8.08
C GLY A 95 2.42 -4.21 9.11
N HIS A 96 2.35 -5.49 9.53
CA HIS A 96 3.40 -6.12 10.34
C HIS A 96 4.77 -6.19 9.62
N GLY A 97 4.82 -5.95 8.31
CA GLY A 97 6.05 -5.82 7.53
C GLY A 97 6.64 -4.41 7.50
N GLY A 98 6.46 -3.60 8.54
CA GLY A 98 6.92 -2.20 8.59
C GLY A 98 8.41 -2.00 8.32
N ASN A 99 9.26 -2.96 8.70
CA ASN A 99 10.68 -2.93 8.38
C ASN A 99 10.99 -3.00 6.88
N ALA A 100 10.12 -3.57 6.07
CA ALA A 100 10.28 -3.54 4.61
C ALA A 100 10.06 -2.11 4.08
N MET A 101 9.00 -1.43 4.50
CA MET A 101 8.74 -0.06 4.10
C MET A 101 9.86 0.89 4.53
N VAL A 102 10.29 0.78 5.79
CA VAL A 102 11.44 1.58 6.31
C VAL A 102 12.71 1.34 5.51
N ALA A 103 12.98 0.09 5.08
CA ALA A 103 14.14 -0.22 4.23
C ALA A 103 14.06 0.45 2.86
N GLN A 104 12.89 0.47 2.24
CA GLN A 104 12.66 1.12 0.96
C GLN A 104 12.82 2.65 1.04
N ASP A 105 12.17 3.28 2.03
CA ASP A 105 12.28 4.73 2.26
C ASP A 105 13.71 5.17 2.59
N TYR A 106 14.49 4.30 3.24
CA TYR A 106 15.91 4.55 3.47
C TYR A 106 16.72 4.48 2.16
N LEU A 107 16.44 3.50 1.31
CA LEU A 107 17.14 3.32 0.03
C LEU A 107 16.82 4.45 -0.94
N ASP A 108 15.56 4.87 -1.04
CA ASP A 108 15.16 5.96 -1.93
C ASP A 108 15.53 7.35 -1.39
N GLY A 109 15.79 7.48 -0.09
CA GLY A 109 16.24 8.70 0.58
C GLY A 109 15.15 9.47 1.31
N SER A 110 13.88 9.17 1.11
CA SER A 110 12.75 9.85 1.75
C SER A 110 12.82 9.76 3.29
N TYR A 111 13.34 8.64 3.81
CA TYR A 111 13.56 8.49 5.25
C TYR A 111 14.55 9.51 5.80
N THR A 112 15.68 9.71 5.10
CA THR A 112 16.72 10.67 5.50
C THR A 112 16.26 12.12 5.36
N ASP A 113 15.42 12.42 4.36
CA ASP A 113 14.86 13.77 4.16
C ASP A 113 14.00 14.20 5.37
N VAL A 114 13.25 13.27 5.96
CA VAL A 114 12.42 13.54 7.15
C VAL A 114 13.24 13.41 8.44
N TYR A 115 14.14 12.43 8.50
CA TYR A 115 14.97 12.12 9.67
C TYR A 115 16.48 12.27 9.35
N PRO A 116 17.02 13.48 9.24
CA PRO A 116 18.36 13.73 8.72
C PRO A 116 19.52 13.18 9.59
N ASN A 117 19.21 12.74 10.80
CA ASN A 117 20.16 12.01 11.66
C ASN A 117 20.34 10.55 11.24
N ILE A 118 19.45 10.00 10.41
CA ILE A 118 19.57 8.69 9.79
C ILE A 118 20.18 8.89 8.39
N THR A 119 21.50 9.04 8.38
CA THR A 119 22.27 9.31 7.15
C THR A 119 22.39 8.08 6.27
N ARG A 120 22.58 8.27 4.96
CA ARG A 120 22.73 7.17 3.98
C ARG A 120 24.16 6.65 3.93
N ASP A 121 24.66 6.17 5.08
CA ASP A 121 25.99 5.62 5.30
C ASP A 121 25.95 4.53 6.39
N ALA A 122 27.08 3.87 6.67
CA ALA A 122 27.18 2.83 7.68
C ALA A 122 26.72 3.29 9.08
N ALA A 123 27.00 4.54 9.46
CA ALA A 123 26.56 5.09 10.73
C ALA A 123 25.04 5.34 10.77
N GLY A 124 24.45 5.76 9.65
CA GLY A 124 23.00 5.89 9.50
C GLY A 124 22.31 4.54 9.49
N MET A 125 22.85 3.54 8.78
CA MET A 125 22.36 2.15 8.84
C MET A 125 22.34 1.62 10.28
N GLN A 126 23.40 1.82 11.03
CA GLN A 126 23.48 1.39 12.43
C GLN A 126 22.38 2.05 13.28
N ARG A 127 22.12 3.35 13.08
CA ARG A 127 21.03 4.05 13.77
C ARG A 127 19.66 3.55 13.33
N LEU A 128 19.46 3.31 12.01
CA LEU A 128 18.24 2.73 11.45
C LEU A 128 17.92 1.38 12.08
N PHE A 129 18.91 0.48 12.14
CA PHE A 129 18.71 -0.84 12.74
C PHE A 129 18.39 -0.75 14.22
N LYS A 130 19.12 0.09 14.96
CA LYS A 130 18.96 0.26 16.39
C LYS A 130 17.57 0.78 16.78
N GLN A 131 17.01 1.73 16.02
CA GLN A 131 15.74 2.38 16.36
C GLN A 131 14.51 1.51 16.05
N PHE A 132 14.64 0.53 15.14
CA PHE A 132 13.52 -0.30 14.74
C PHE A 132 13.02 -1.16 15.92
N SER A 133 11.72 -1.07 16.20
CA SER A 133 11.04 -1.77 17.30
C SER A 133 11.70 -1.53 18.67
N PHE A 134 12.16 -0.30 18.90
CA PHE A 134 12.84 0.12 20.14
C PHE A 134 12.11 1.33 20.75
N PRO A 135 12.01 1.45 22.09
CA PRO A 135 11.36 2.61 22.73
C PRO A 135 11.95 3.94 22.27
N GLY A 136 11.08 4.84 21.77
CA GLY A 136 11.46 6.13 21.20
C GLY A 136 11.99 6.07 19.76
N GLY A 137 12.00 4.89 19.16
CA GLY A 137 12.30 4.69 17.74
C GLY A 137 11.03 4.51 16.91
N ILE A 138 11.15 3.78 15.80
CA ILE A 138 10.03 3.48 14.89
C ILE A 138 9.35 2.17 15.29
N PRO A 139 7.99 2.07 15.23
CA PRO A 139 7.29 0.84 15.53
C PRO A 139 7.61 -0.29 14.54
N SER A 140 7.35 -1.54 14.96
CA SER A 140 7.54 -2.73 14.12
C SER A 140 6.51 -2.87 12.99
N HIS A 141 5.37 -2.22 13.13
CA HIS A 141 4.31 -2.16 12.13
C HIS A 141 4.39 -0.84 11.35
N VAL A 142 3.80 -0.84 10.17
CA VAL A 142 3.65 0.38 9.38
C VAL A 142 2.90 1.43 10.20
N ALA A 143 3.41 2.63 10.21
CA ALA A 143 2.88 3.74 11.01
C ALA A 143 3.09 5.07 10.27
N PRO A 144 2.30 6.11 10.58
CA PRO A 144 2.43 7.44 9.95
C PRO A 144 3.81 8.11 10.14
N GLU A 145 4.60 7.66 11.11
CA GLU A 145 5.98 8.09 11.30
C GLU A 145 6.92 7.65 10.18
N THR A 146 6.55 6.61 9.41
CA THR A 146 7.27 6.22 8.20
C THR A 146 6.91 7.18 7.08
N PRO A 147 7.88 7.86 6.45
CA PRO A 147 7.62 8.86 5.41
C PRO A 147 6.70 8.33 4.31
N GLY A 148 5.71 9.12 3.90
CA GLY A 148 4.76 8.76 2.85
C GLY A 148 3.67 7.77 3.25
N SER A 149 3.71 7.17 4.43
CA SER A 149 2.65 6.28 4.90
C SER A 149 1.41 7.07 5.30
N ILE A 150 0.27 6.74 4.69
CA ILE A 150 -1.06 7.24 5.07
C ILE A 150 -1.88 6.18 5.82
N HIS A 151 -1.29 5.01 6.05
CA HIS A 151 -1.95 3.84 6.63
C HIS A 151 -1.22 3.41 7.91
N GLU A 152 -1.99 3.12 8.95
CA GLU A 152 -1.53 2.49 10.17
C GLU A 152 -1.80 0.98 10.07
N GLY A 153 -0.74 0.18 10.19
CA GLY A 153 -0.78 -1.24 9.86
C GLY A 153 -1.08 -2.18 11.04
N GLY A 154 -1.45 -1.67 12.21
CA GLY A 154 -1.74 -2.48 13.40
C GLY A 154 -3.06 -3.24 13.30
N GLU A 155 -4.08 -2.63 12.70
CA GLU A 155 -5.38 -3.24 12.47
C GLU A 155 -5.55 -3.62 10.99
N LEU A 156 -5.92 -4.88 10.73
CA LEU A 156 -6.00 -5.40 9.36
C LEU A 156 -7.36 -5.11 8.70
N GLY A 157 -7.33 -4.89 7.38
CA GLY A 157 -8.51 -4.84 6.53
C GLY A 157 -8.89 -3.45 6.02
N TYR A 158 -8.19 -2.39 6.42
CA TYR A 158 -8.53 -1.00 6.05
C TYR A 158 -7.67 -0.43 4.92
N SER A 159 -6.60 -1.12 4.52
CA SER A 159 -5.65 -0.62 3.52
C SER A 159 -6.31 -0.26 2.19
N LEU A 160 -7.18 -1.13 1.70
CA LEU A 160 -7.85 -0.92 0.41
C LEU A 160 -8.88 0.23 0.48
N ALA A 161 -9.60 0.39 1.59
CA ALA A 161 -10.49 1.53 1.81
C ALA A 161 -9.70 2.86 1.85
N HIS A 162 -8.56 2.89 2.55
CA HIS A 162 -7.66 4.05 2.55
C HIS A 162 -7.14 4.39 1.15
N ALA A 163 -6.80 3.37 0.34
CA ALA A 163 -6.38 3.57 -1.04
C ALA A 163 -7.49 4.22 -1.89
N PHE A 164 -8.74 3.79 -1.75
CA PHE A 164 -9.87 4.43 -2.42
C PHE A 164 -10.08 5.88 -1.97
N GLY A 165 -10.00 6.13 -0.67
CA GLY A 165 -10.09 7.50 -0.13
C GLY A 165 -9.02 8.43 -0.71
N ALA A 166 -7.79 7.95 -0.84
CA ALA A 166 -6.67 8.72 -1.36
C ALA A 166 -6.83 9.12 -2.83
N VAL A 167 -7.38 8.25 -3.68
CA VAL A 167 -7.49 8.50 -5.12
C VAL A 167 -8.70 9.34 -5.50
N MET A 168 -9.70 9.47 -4.62
CA MET A 168 -10.87 10.30 -4.91
C MET A 168 -10.46 11.77 -5.06
N ASP A 169 -10.89 12.41 -6.18
CA ASP A 169 -10.56 13.79 -6.56
C ASP A 169 -9.07 14.05 -6.89
N ASN A 170 -8.27 12.99 -7.01
CA ASN A 170 -6.87 13.06 -7.41
C ASN A 170 -6.66 12.28 -8.71
N PRO A 171 -7.07 12.84 -9.87
CA PRO A 171 -7.23 12.09 -11.12
C PRO A 171 -5.94 11.46 -11.66
N ASP A 172 -4.78 11.98 -11.28
CA ASP A 172 -3.49 11.50 -11.76
C ASP A 172 -2.79 10.59 -10.76
N LEU A 173 -3.33 10.45 -9.54
CA LEU A 173 -2.78 9.62 -8.49
C LEU A 173 -3.11 8.13 -8.71
N ILE A 174 -2.11 7.27 -8.56
CA ILE A 174 -2.29 5.83 -8.44
C ILE A 174 -1.95 5.40 -7.01
N ALA A 175 -2.88 4.75 -6.33
CA ALA A 175 -2.63 4.12 -5.04
C ALA A 175 -2.35 2.63 -5.23
N ALA A 176 -1.08 2.24 -5.14
CA ALA A 176 -0.67 0.83 -5.14
C ALA A 176 -0.89 0.26 -3.74
N CYS A 177 -1.88 -0.60 -3.60
CA CYS A 177 -2.27 -1.18 -2.33
C CYS A 177 -1.90 -2.66 -2.26
N VAL A 178 -0.87 -3.00 -1.47
CA VAL A 178 -0.57 -4.40 -1.18
C VAL A 178 -1.55 -4.90 -0.13
N VAL A 179 -2.30 -5.93 -0.50
CA VAL A 179 -3.24 -6.61 0.38
C VAL A 179 -2.64 -7.94 0.80
N GLY A 180 -2.48 -8.18 2.10
CA GLY A 180 -2.06 -9.48 2.62
C GLY A 180 -3.17 -10.53 2.44
N ASP A 181 -2.78 -11.76 2.15
CA ASP A 181 -3.75 -12.85 1.97
C ASP A 181 -4.54 -13.19 3.24
N GLY A 182 -3.93 -13.01 4.41
CA GLY A 182 -4.65 -13.09 5.70
C GLY A 182 -5.53 -11.87 5.95
N GLU A 183 -5.09 -10.68 5.58
CA GLU A 183 -5.87 -9.45 5.62
C GLU A 183 -7.11 -9.54 4.72
N ALA A 184 -6.98 -10.17 3.56
CA ALA A 184 -8.06 -10.35 2.60
C ALA A 184 -9.24 -11.17 3.14
N GLU A 185 -9.05 -11.92 4.24
CA GLU A 185 -10.09 -12.68 4.93
C GLU A 185 -10.89 -11.82 5.96
N THR A 186 -10.48 -10.59 6.23
CA THR A 186 -11.16 -9.72 7.19
C THR A 186 -12.46 -9.15 6.60
N GLY A 187 -13.45 -8.91 7.46
CA GLY A 187 -14.72 -8.30 7.06
C GLY A 187 -14.55 -6.95 6.37
N PRO A 188 -13.73 -6.01 6.92
CA PRO A 188 -13.46 -4.73 6.28
C PRO A 188 -12.92 -4.87 4.86
N LEU A 189 -11.91 -5.71 4.65
CA LEU A 189 -11.33 -5.86 3.32
C LEU A 189 -12.27 -6.59 2.33
N ALA A 190 -13.03 -7.58 2.80
CA ALA A 190 -14.02 -8.26 1.98
C ALA A 190 -15.05 -7.28 1.40
N THR A 191 -15.43 -6.26 2.16
CA THR A 191 -16.31 -5.17 1.71
C THR A 191 -15.57 -4.23 0.76
N ALA A 192 -14.32 -3.89 1.05
CA ALA A 192 -13.52 -2.93 0.30
C ALA A 192 -13.21 -3.38 -1.15
N TRP A 193 -13.28 -4.68 -1.48
CA TRP A 193 -13.18 -5.13 -2.88
C TRP A 193 -14.23 -4.48 -3.80
N HIS A 194 -15.33 -4.00 -3.25
CA HIS A 194 -16.39 -3.33 -3.98
C HIS A 194 -16.16 -1.82 -4.21
N GLY A 195 -15.14 -1.22 -3.59
CA GLY A 195 -14.83 0.22 -3.68
C GLY A 195 -14.60 0.72 -5.11
N ASN A 196 -14.13 -0.14 -6.02
CA ASN A 196 -13.96 0.18 -7.43
C ASN A 196 -15.26 0.59 -8.15
N LYS A 197 -16.44 0.31 -7.57
CA LYS A 197 -17.74 0.67 -8.09
C LYS A 197 -18.13 2.13 -7.83
N PHE A 198 -17.28 2.84 -7.06
CA PHE A 198 -17.51 4.23 -6.68
C PHE A 198 -16.39 5.16 -7.20
N VAL A 199 -15.39 4.61 -7.88
CA VAL A 199 -14.32 5.38 -8.53
C VAL A 199 -14.80 5.87 -9.89
N ASN A 200 -14.82 7.19 -10.08
CA ASN A 200 -15.13 7.80 -11.35
C ASN A 200 -13.85 7.97 -12.17
N PRO A 201 -13.68 7.26 -13.30
CA PRO A 201 -12.42 7.29 -14.07
C PRO A 201 -12.11 8.65 -14.70
N ILE A 202 -13.07 9.61 -14.69
CA ILE A 202 -12.86 10.96 -15.21
C ILE A 202 -12.17 11.83 -14.15
N THR A 203 -12.66 11.79 -12.91
CA THR A 203 -12.33 12.77 -11.86
C THR A 203 -11.48 12.21 -10.74
N ASP A 204 -11.36 10.89 -10.65
CA ASP A 204 -10.59 10.21 -9.63
C ASP A 204 -9.34 9.56 -10.22
N GLY A 205 -8.39 9.24 -9.36
CA GLY A 205 -7.23 8.43 -9.70
C GLY A 205 -7.59 6.95 -9.83
N ALA A 206 -6.61 6.08 -9.63
CA ALA A 206 -6.81 4.64 -9.72
C ALA A 206 -6.21 3.92 -8.50
N VAL A 207 -6.87 2.85 -8.06
CA VAL A 207 -6.30 1.91 -7.09
C VAL A 207 -5.79 0.69 -7.85
N LEU A 208 -4.52 0.33 -7.61
CA LEU A 208 -3.93 -0.91 -8.07
C LEU A 208 -3.76 -1.88 -6.90
N PRO A 209 -4.72 -2.80 -6.66
CA PRO A 209 -4.57 -3.82 -5.64
C PRO A 209 -3.54 -4.86 -6.07
N ILE A 210 -2.66 -5.24 -5.14
CA ILE A 210 -1.69 -6.32 -5.32
C ILE A 210 -1.88 -7.30 -4.17
N LEU A 211 -2.60 -8.39 -4.42
CA LEU A 211 -2.77 -9.45 -3.43
C LEU A 211 -1.46 -10.19 -3.24
N HIS A 212 -0.83 -10.02 -2.09
CA HIS A 212 0.37 -10.75 -1.69
C HIS A 212 -0.03 -12.09 -1.07
N LEU A 213 -0.11 -13.11 -1.93
CA LEU A 213 -0.56 -14.46 -1.59
C LEU A 213 0.64 -15.33 -1.21
N ASN A 214 1.10 -15.24 0.04
CA ASN A 214 2.22 -16.02 0.56
C ASN A 214 1.81 -17.35 1.23
N GLY A 215 0.52 -17.58 1.39
CA GLY A 215 -0.07 -18.86 1.75
C GLY A 215 -0.35 -19.08 3.23
N PHE A 216 0.13 -18.21 4.12
CA PHE A 216 -0.01 -18.42 5.57
C PHE A 216 -0.30 -17.14 6.35
N LYS A 217 -1.17 -17.24 7.34
CA LYS A 217 -1.36 -16.29 8.43
C LYS A 217 -0.26 -16.44 9.50
N ILE A 218 -0.57 -16.15 10.73
CA ILE A 218 0.36 -16.32 11.86
C ILE A 218 0.71 -17.78 12.11
N ALA A 219 -0.27 -18.67 12.05
CA ALA A 219 -0.10 -20.10 12.35
C ALA A 219 -0.81 -21.03 11.35
N ASN A 220 -1.76 -20.50 10.59
CA ASN A 220 -2.62 -21.28 9.70
C ASN A 220 -2.46 -20.86 8.24
N PRO A 221 -2.78 -21.74 7.26
CA PRO A 221 -2.90 -21.35 5.87
C PRO A 221 -4.02 -20.31 5.69
N THR A 222 -3.89 -19.50 4.66
CA THR A 222 -4.96 -18.57 4.24
C THR A 222 -5.98 -19.29 3.36
N LEU A 223 -7.22 -18.79 3.37
CA LEU A 223 -8.29 -19.35 2.55
C LEU A 223 -7.94 -19.26 1.06
N PHE A 224 -7.50 -18.08 0.59
CA PHE A 224 -7.18 -17.84 -0.82
C PHE A 224 -6.00 -18.69 -1.32
N SER A 225 -5.12 -19.17 -0.45
CA SER A 225 -4.06 -20.09 -0.85
C SER A 225 -4.53 -21.53 -1.08
N ARG A 226 -5.77 -21.86 -0.70
CA ARG A 226 -6.33 -23.21 -0.72
C ARG A 226 -7.48 -23.39 -1.70
N ILE A 227 -7.89 -22.34 -2.38
CA ILE A 227 -8.84 -22.42 -3.51
C ILE A 227 -8.08 -22.51 -4.83
N SER A 228 -8.75 -22.94 -5.89
CA SER A 228 -8.13 -23.04 -7.22
C SER A 228 -7.85 -21.66 -7.82
N HIS A 229 -6.93 -21.64 -8.78
CA HIS A 229 -6.63 -20.41 -9.55
C HIS A 229 -7.90 -19.88 -10.26
N GLU A 230 -8.68 -20.76 -10.87
CA GLU A 230 -9.92 -20.40 -11.55
C GLU A 230 -10.96 -19.81 -10.58
N GLU A 231 -11.11 -20.40 -9.39
CA GLU A 231 -12.03 -19.89 -8.37
C GLU A 231 -11.61 -18.51 -7.88
N LEU A 232 -10.32 -18.28 -7.67
CA LEU A 232 -9.77 -16.99 -7.26
C LEU A 232 -9.97 -15.93 -8.36
N GLU A 233 -9.74 -16.29 -9.63
CA GLU A 233 -10.01 -15.41 -10.78
C GLU A 233 -11.49 -15.04 -10.86
N MET A 234 -12.40 -16.01 -10.75
CA MET A 234 -13.85 -15.75 -10.76
C MET A 234 -14.27 -14.83 -9.61
N PHE A 235 -13.69 -15.00 -8.42
CA PHE A 235 -13.99 -14.15 -7.27
C PHE A 235 -13.64 -12.68 -7.56
N PHE A 236 -12.43 -12.40 -8.03
CA PHE A 236 -12.01 -11.02 -8.30
C PHE A 236 -12.74 -10.41 -9.50
N ARG A 237 -13.01 -11.19 -10.54
CA ARG A 237 -13.84 -10.72 -11.67
C ARG A 237 -15.26 -10.38 -11.21
N GLY A 238 -15.86 -11.18 -10.33
CA GLY A 238 -17.16 -10.87 -9.70
C GLY A 238 -17.15 -9.57 -8.88
N CYS A 239 -16.03 -9.24 -8.29
CA CYS A 239 -15.83 -7.96 -7.60
C CYS A 239 -15.56 -6.77 -8.56
N GLY A 240 -15.35 -7.00 -9.84
CA GLY A 240 -15.09 -5.95 -10.85
C GLY A 240 -13.62 -5.66 -11.09
N TRP A 241 -12.77 -6.64 -10.86
CA TRP A 241 -11.33 -6.58 -11.12
C TRP A 241 -10.93 -7.46 -12.28
N GLU A 242 -9.84 -7.11 -12.97
CA GLU A 242 -9.18 -7.95 -13.96
C GLU A 242 -7.86 -8.45 -13.37
N PRO A 243 -7.83 -9.67 -12.77
CA PRO A 243 -6.64 -10.18 -12.12
C PRO A 243 -5.63 -10.74 -13.11
N ARG A 244 -4.33 -10.44 -12.91
CA ARG A 244 -3.21 -11.17 -13.50
C ARG A 244 -2.34 -11.79 -12.42
N PHE A 245 -1.79 -12.96 -12.71
CA PHE A 245 -1.04 -13.76 -11.75
C PHE A 245 0.45 -13.71 -12.04
N VAL A 246 1.22 -13.44 -10.98
CA VAL A 246 2.68 -13.53 -10.95
C VAL A 246 3.05 -14.55 -9.89
N GLU A 247 3.48 -15.72 -10.30
CA GLU A 247 3.64 -16.88 -9.42
C GLU A 247 5.00 -17.57 -9.64
N GLY A 248 5.66 -17.94 -8.53
CA GLY A 248 6.93 -18.67 -8.55
C GLY A 248 7.83 -18.37 -7.35
N ASP A 249 9.09 -18.78 -7.46
CA ASP A 249 10.12 -18.61 -6.45
C ASP A 249 11.52 -18.35 -7.04
N ASP A 250 11.71 -18.50 -8.36
CA ASP A 250 12.95 -18.09 -9.03
C ASP A 250 12.97 -16.57 -9.22
N PRO A 251 13.95 -15.85 -8.65
CA PRO A 251 13.99 -14.39 -8.71
C PRO A 251 14.01 -13.82 -10.13
N ALA A 252 14.78 -14.38 -11.03
CA ALA A 252 14.93 -13.84 -12.39
C ALA A 252 13.63 -13.99 -13.18
N GLU A 253 12.99 -15.15 -13.10
CA GLU A 253 11.69 -15.40 -13.71
C GLU A 253 10.60 -14.53 -13.12
N MET A 254 10.59 -14.37 -11.79
CA MET A 254 9.62 -13.54 -11.09
C MET A 254 9.76 -12.04 -11.42
N HIS A 255 11.00 -11.53 -11.51
CA HIS A 255 11.23 -10.16 -11.96
C HIS A 255 10.71 -9.92 -13.38
N ALA A 256 10.95 -10.84 -14.30
CA ALA A 256 10.45 -10.72 -15.67
C ALA A 256 8.92 -10.70 -15.72
N LYS A 257 8.25 -11.64 -15.04
CA LYS A 257 6.78 -11.73 -14.95
C LYS A 257 6.17 -10.49 -14.31
N MET A 258 6.75 -10.02 -13.20
CA MET A 258 6.24 -8.85 -12.49
C MET A 258 6.41 -7.58 -13.33
N ALA A 259 7.55 -7.41 -13.98
CA ALA A 259 7.78 -6.25 -14.85
C ALA A 259 6.75 -6.18 -15.99
N GLU A 260 6.49 -7.31 -16.66
CA GLU A 260 5.47 -7.40 -17.72
C GLU A 260 4.06 -7.12 -17.19
N THR A 261 3.72 -7.69 -16.03
CA THR A 261 2.39 -7.53 -15.43
C THR A 261 2.16 -6.12 -14.92
N MET A 262 3.18 -5.51 -14.32
CA MET A 262 3.11 -4.14 -13.82
C MET A 262 2.96 -3.14 -14.98
N ASP A 263 3.74 -3.32 -16.06
CA ASP A 263 3.63 -2.50 -17.27
C ASP A 263 2.22 -2.57 -17.84
N TRP A 264 1.67 -3.78 -17.97
CA TRP A 264 0.28 -3.96 -18.39
C TRP A 264 -0.71 -3.24 -17.47
N ALA A 265 -0.56 -3.36 -16.14
CA ALA A 265 -1.50 -2.75 -15.20
C ALA A 265 -1.53 -1.22 -15.34
N ILE A 266 -0.38 -0.60 -15.50
CA ILE A 266 -0.27 0.87 -15.72
C ILE A 266 -0.86 1.26 -17.08
N GLU A 267 -0.58 0.51 -18.15
CA GLU A 267 -1.16 0.75 -19.47
C GLU A 267 -2.69 0.66 -19.47
N GLU A 268 -3.26 -0.34 -18.78
CA GLU A 268 -4.73 -0.50 -18.64
C GLU A 268 -5.35 0.65 -17.83
N ILE A 269 -4.73 1.06 -16.72
CA ILE A 269 -5.21 2.22 -15.94
C ILE A 269 -5.25 3.46 -16.82
N HIS A 270 -4.18 3.75 -17.54
CA HIS A 270 -4.12 4.91 -18.42
C HIS A 270 -5.14 4.82 -19.57
N ALA A 271 -5.33 3.64 -20.17
CA ALA A 271 -6.31 3.43 -21.24
C ALA A 271 -7.74 3.67 -20.75
N ILE A 272 -8.09 3.16 -19.56
CA ILE A 272 -9.39 3.38 -18.92
C ILE A 272 -9.63 4.86 -18.68
N GLN A 273 -8.68 5.56 -18.04
CA GLN A 273 -8.79 6.98 -17.71
C GLN A 273 -8.85 7.84 -18.98
N GLN A 274 -8.00 7.56 -19.96
CA GLN A 274 -7.98 8.31 -21.23
C GLN A 274 -9.30 8.15 -21.98
N HIS A 275 -9.82 6.94 -22.07
CA HIS A 275 -11.13 6.69 -22.69
C HIS A 275 -12.23 7.47 -21.99
N ALA A 276 -12.34 7.31 -20.68
CA ALA A 276 -13.36 7.97 -19.87
C ALA A 276 -13.33 9.51 -20.02
N ARG A 277 -12.16 10.10 -19.91
CA ARG A 277 -11.96 11.56 -20.01
C ARG A 277 -12.24 12.09 -21.41
N THR A 278 -11.86 11.34 -22.47
CA THR A 278 -12.06 11.76 -23.87
C THR A 278 -13.51 11.61 -24.30
N ALA A 279 -14.15 10.50 -23.94
CA ALA A 279 -15.53 10.19 -24.31
C ALA A 279 -16.56 10.78 -23.32
N HIS A 280 -16.14 11.34 -22.20
CA HIS A 280 -16.99 11.70 -21.06
C HIS A 280 -17.84 10.50 -20.57
N ASP A 281 -17.21 9.31 -20.56
CA ASP A 281 -17.86 8.06 -20.22
C ASP A 281 -17.56 7.68 -18.76
N THR A 282 -18.58 7.64 -17.93
CA THR A 282 -18.50 7.23 -16.53
C THR A 282 -18.83 5.77 -16.31
N THR A 283 -19.02 4.98 -17.39
CA THR A 283 -19.30 3.56 -17.29
C THR A 283 -18.20 2.86 -16.49
N ARG A 284 -18.61 2.10 -15.49
CA ARG A 284 -17.71 1.37 -14.60
C ARG A 284 -16.81 0.39 -15.36
N PRO A 285 -15.49 0.57 -15.34
CA PRO A 285 -14.55 -0.37 -15.96
C PRO A 285 -14.28 -1.58 -15.07
N TYR A 286 -13.62 -2.59 -15.62
CA TYR A 286 -12.88 -3.59 -14.85
C TYR A 286 -11.45 -3.05 -14.66
N TRP A 287 -11.12 -2.74 -13.42
CA TRP A 287 -9.77 -2.23 -13.10
C TRP A 287 -8.77 -3.37 -13.00
N PRO A 288 -7.51 -3.17 -13.42
CA PRO A 288 -6.47 -4.18 -13.26
C PRO A 288 -6.14 -4.44 -11.79
N MET A 289 -5.77 -5.67 -11.47
CA MET A 289 -5.16 -6.06 -10.21
C MET A 289 -4.11 -7.15 -10.43
N ILE A 290 -3.21 -7.32 -9.46
CA ILE A 290 -2.16 -8.33 -9.50
C ILE A 290 -2.35 -9.32 -8.35
N VAL A 291 -2.27 -10.62 -8.65
CA VAL A 291 -2.15 -11.69 -7.66
C VAL A 291 -0.70 -12.14 -7.65
N PHE A 292 0.03 -11.73 -6.64
CA PHE A 292 1.45 -12.06 -6.47
C PHE A 292 1.61 -13.21 -5.49
N ARG A 293 1.99 -14.38 -6.01
CA ARG A 293 2.19 -15.59 -5.21
C ARG A 293 3.67 -15.94 -5.13
N ALA A 294 4.24 -15.82 -3.93
CA ALA A 294 5.62 -16.16 -3.61
C ALA A 294 5.69 -16.85 -2.24
N PRO A 295 6.75 -17.60 -1.93
CA PRO A 295 6.88 -18.26 -0.63
C PRO A 295 6.89 -17.24 0.53
N LYS A 296 6.19 -17.55 1.61
CA LYS A 296 6.29 -16.77 2.85
C LYS A 296 7.73 -16.77 3.37
N GLY A 297 8.28 -15.59 3.62
CA GLY A 297 9.67 -15.46 4.06
C GLY A 297 10.71 -15.76 2.97
N TRP A 298 10.33 -15.58 1.71
CA TRP A 298 11.19 -15.77 0.52
C TRP A 298 12.57 -15.15 0.71
N THR A 299 13.62 -15.84 0.26
CA THR A 299 15.04 -15.49 0.48
C THR A 299 15.53 -15.53 1.92
N GLY A 300 14.70 -15.95 2.86
CA GLY A 300 15.09 -16.20 4.23
C GLY A 300 15.69 -17.60 4.44
N PRO A 301 15.95 -17.97 5.70
CA PRO A 301 16.40 -19.32 6.01
C PRO A 301 15.37 -20.36 5.54
N LYS A 302 15.84 -21.35 4.78
CA LYS A 302 14.99 -22.46 4.33
C LYS A 302 14.54 -23.33 5.50
N GLU A 303 15.45 -23.57 6.44
CA GLU A 303 15.24 -24.41 7.61
C GLU A 303 15.96 -23.85 8.83
N VAL A 304 15.36 -23.98 10.02
CA VAL A 304 15.98 -23.68 11.31
C VAL A 304 15.62 -24.82 12.26
N ASP A 305 16.61 -25.36 12.96
CA ASP A 305 16.45 -26.47 13.91
C ASP A 305 15.73 -27.71 13.32
N GLY A 306 16.01 -28.06 12.07
CA GLY A 306 15.39 -29.18 11.39
C GLY A 306 13.93 -28.96 11.00
N LYS A 307 13.46 -27.69 10.99
CA LYS A 307 12.08 -27.34 10.61
C LYS A 307 12.07 -26.34 9.47
N GLN A 308 11.27 -26.62 8.46
CA GLN A 308 11.05 -25.70 7.35
C GLN A 308 10.56 -24.34 7.87
N VAL A 309 11.20 -23.27 7.41
CA VAL A 309 10.85 -21.87 7.73
C VAL A 309 10.30 -21.18 6.49
N GLU A 310 11.11 -20.96 5.45
CA GLU A 310 10.61 -20.40 4.20
C GLU A 310 9.47 -21.24 3.62
N GLY A 311 8.42 -20.59 3.12
CA GLY A 311 7.23 -21.25 2.60
C GLY A 311 6.35 -21.89 3.67
N SER A 312 6.52 -21.49 4.94
CA SER A 312 5.68 -21.95 6.05
C SER A 312 5.30 -20.82 7.01
N PHE A 313 4.36 -21.10 7.89
CA PHE A 313 3.95 -20.12 8.92
C PHE A 313 5.11 -19.72 9.86
N ARG A 314 6.18 -20.54 9.98
CA ARG A 314 7.33 -20.27 10.86
C ARG A 314 8.13 -19.03 10.41
N ALA A 315 8.01 -18.64 9.15
CA ALA A 315 8.61 -17.41 8.66
C ALA A 315 7.84 -16.14 9.10
N HIS A 316 6.67 -16.25 9.75
CA HIS A 316 5.80 -15.11 10.02
C HIS A 316 6.49 -14.02 10.84
N GLN A 317 7.09 -14.40 11.96
CA GLN A 317 7.85 -13.51 12.84
C GLN A 317 9.34 -13.56 12.51
N VAL A 318 10.16 -13.52 13.54
CA VAL A 318 11.62 -13.61 13.43
C VAL A 318 12.01 -15.04 13.10
N PRO A 319 12.67 -15.32 11.96
CA PRO A 319 12.95 -16.70 11.53
C PRO A 319 13.93 -17.48 12.43
N ILE A 320 14.92 -16.77 13.01
CA ILE A 320 15.97 -17.36 13.85
C ILE A 320 15.87 -16.77 15.26
N ALA A 321 15.55 -17.59 16.26
CA ALA A 321 15.28 -17.13 17.62
C ALA A 321 16.50 -16.66 18.44
N MET A 322 17.72 -16.95 17.97
CA MET A 322 18.99 -16.59 18.61
C MET A 322 19.21 -17.18 20.03
N ASP A 323 18.55 -18.28 20.33
CA ASP A 323 18.63 -18.98 21.63
C ASP A 323 19.73 -20.05 21.67
N LYS A 324 20.39 -20.32 20.54
CA LYS A 324 21.48 -21.29 20.39
C LYS A 324 22.72 -20.68 19.75
N PRO A 325 23.93 -21.18 20.06
CA PRO A 325 25.17 -20.67 19.47
C PRO A 325 25.22 -20.79 17.95
N GLU A 326 24.69 -21.87 17.37
CA GLU A 326 24.64 -22.14 15.93
C GLU A 326 23.75 -21.14 15.18
N HIS A 327 22.79 -20.52 15.83
CA HIS A 327 21.92 -19.52 15.24
C HIS A 327 22.68 -18.27 14.81
N LEU A 328 23.78 -17.93 15.49
CA LEU A 328 24.62 -16.80 15.10
C LEU A 328 25.29 -17.03 13.75
N VAL A 329 25.80 -18.23 13.54
CA VAL A 329 26.43 -18.64 12.25
C VAL A 329 25.37 -18.63 11.14
N GLN A 330 24.21 -19.23 11.40
CA GLN A 330 23.12 -19.29 10.43
C GLN A 330 22.60 -17.88 10.07
N LEU A 331 22.50 -16.98 11.04
CA LEU A 331 22.15 -15.58 10.79
C LEU A 331 23.18 -14.89 9.90
N GLU A 332 24.48 -15.06 10.19
CA GLU A 332 25.55 -14.47 9.38
C GLU A 332 25.54 -15.02 7.95
N GLU A 333 25.38 -16.32 7.78
CA GLU A 333 25.26 -16.96 6.46
C GLU A 333 24.06 -16.41 5.68
N TRP A 334 22.90 -16.26 6.33
CA TRP A 334 21.72 -15.68 5.71
C TRP A 334 21.95 -14.22 5.29
N LEU A 335 22.47 -13.36 6.18
CA LEU A 335 22.72 -11.96 5.84
C LEU A 335 23.77 -11.82 4.72
N ARG A 336 24.82 -12.64 4.73
CA ARG A 336 25.85 -12.66 3.66
C ARG A 336 25.31 -13.16 2.33
N SER A 337 24.25 -13.97 2.31
CA SER A 337 23.62 -14.43 1.07
C SER A 337 23.03 -13.32 0.21
N TYR A 338 22.84 -12.13 0.78
CA TYR A 338 22.43 -10.94 0.03
C TYR A 338 23.60 -10.22 -0.65
N HIS A 339 24.84 -10.58 -0.35
CA HIS A 339 26.07 -9.97 -0.89
C HIS A 339 26.13 -8.46 -0.65
N PRO A 340 26.08 -7.98 0.61
CA PRO A 340 26.09 -6.55 0.91
C PRO A 340 27.31 -5.82 0.33
N GLU A 341 28.44 -6.49 0.13
CA GLU A 341 29.66 -5.98 -0.51
C GLU A 341 29.50 -5.62 -1.99
N GLU A 342 28.47 -6.15 -2.65
CA GLU A 342 28.09 -5.80 -4.02
C GLU A 342 27.08 -4.64 -4.08
N LEU A 343 26.43 -4.33 -2.97
CA LEU A 343 25.29 -3.41 -2.90
C LEU A 343 25.65 -2.05 -2.31
N PHE A 344 26.59 -2.04 -1.38
CA PHE A 344 27.03 -0.85 -0.68
C PHE A 344 28.54 -0.69 -0.80
N ASP A 345 29.00 0.57 -0.89
CA ASP A 345 30.41 0.90 -0.85
C ASP A 345 30.98 0.77 0.58
N ASP A 346 32.30 0.97 0.73
CA ASP A 346 33.01 0.91 2.03
C ASP A 346 32.47 1.88 3.07
N ASN A 347 31.73 2.91 2.68
CA ASN A 347 31.08 3.86 3.56
C ASN A 347 29.64 3.46 3.93
N GLY A 348 29.10 2.42 3.32
CA GLY A 348 27.70 2.00 3.50
C GLY A 348 26.71 2.76 2.63
N THR A 349 27.19 3.47 1.62
CA THR A 349 26.31 4.13 0.65
C THR A 349 25.93 3.15 -0.45
N LEU A 350 24.65 3.15 -0.85
CA LEU A 350 24.19 2.34 -1.99
C LEU A 350 25.02 2.69 -3.23
N ILE A 351 25.51 1.68 -3.96
CA ILE A 351 26.36 1.91 -5.15
C ILE A 351 25.62 2.74 -6.21
N PRO A 352 26.34 3.57 -6.99
CA PRO A 352 25.73 4.51 -7.94
C PRO A 352 24.80 3.88 -8.96
N GLU A 353 25.08 2.65 -9.39
CA GLU A 353 24.30 1.91 -10.38
C GLU A 353 22.90 1.57 -9.86
N LEU A 354 22.74 1.41 -8.55
CA LEU A 354 21.45 1.13 -7.90
C LEU A 354 20.73 2.42 -7.51
N GLN A 355 21.45 3.53 -7.29
CA GLN A 355 20.84 4.84 -7.02
C GLN A 355 19.96 5.34 -8.18
N ALA A 356 20.14 4.80 -9.39
CA ALA A 356 19.26 5.08 -10.51
C ALA A 356 17.81 4.62 -10.28
N LEU A 357 17.57 3.69 -9.36
CA LEU A 357 16.22 3.28 -8.94
C LEU A 357 15.64 4.16 -7.81
N ALA A 358 16.46 4.99 -7.14
CA ALA A 358 16.07 5.93 -6.08
C ALA A 358 15.95 7.37 -6.63
N PRO A 359 15.65 8.41 -5.92
CA PRO A 359 14.35 8.85 -5.52
C PRO A 359 13.52 9.44 -6.67
N ASN A 360 12.21 9.39 -6.55
CA ASN A 360 11.25 10.07 -7.42
C ASN A 360 10.50 11.13 -6.59
N PRO A 361 10.41 12.40 -7.02
CA PRO A 361 9.65 13.43 -6.31
C PRO A 361 8.15 13.10 -6.18
N HIS A 362 7.65 12.18 -7.01
CA HIS A 362 6.27 11.69 -6.96
C HIS A 362 6.08 10.45 -6.08
N ALA A 363 7.14 9.89 -5.47
CA ALA A 363 7.08 8.66 -4.67
C ALA A 363 6.09 8.73 -3.48
N ASN A 364 5.73 9.95 -3.04
CA ASN A 364 4.73 10.21 -1.99
C ASN A 364 3.41 10.78 -2.56
N GLY A 365 3.05 10.50 -3.80
CA GLY A 365 1.86 11.04 -4.44
C GLY A 365 1.88 12.54 -4.68
N GLY A 366 3.05 13.17 -4.64
CA GLY A 366 3.23 14.61 -4.81
C GLY A 366 2.65 15.45 -3.67
N LEU A 367 2.45 16.75 -3.92
CA LEU A 367 1.89 17.69 -2.96
C LEU A 367 0.36 17.77 -3.12
N LEU A 368 -0.37 16.88 -2.48
CA LEU A 368 -1.83 16.78 -2.58
C LEU A 368 -2.58 17.71 -1.61
N LEU A 369 -1.90 18.31 -0.62
CA LEU A 369 -2.53 19.15 0.38
C LEU A 369 -3.12 20.42 -0.26
N ARG A 370 -4.41 20.65 -0.03
CA ARG A 370 -5.15 21.87 -0.42
C ARG A 370 -5.84 22.45 0.78
N GLU A 371 -5.80 23.79 0.90
CA GLU A 371 -6.47 24.50 2.00
C GLU A 371 -7.99 24.34 1.88
N LEU A 372 -8.65 23.97 2.98
CA LEU A 372 -10.10 23.87 3.08
C LEU A 372 -10.67 25.25 3.42
N ARG A 373 -11.59 25.74 2.58
CA ARG A 373 -12.36 26.97 2.85
C ARG A 373 -13.47 26.64 3.84
N MET A 374 -13.59 27.45 4.89
CA MET A 374 -14.52 27.23 5.98
C MET A 374 -15.44 28.46 6.13
N PRO A 375 -16.78 28.30 6.19
CA PRO A 375 -17.67 29.37 6.53
C PRO A 375 -17.47 29.83 7.99
N ASP A 376 -17.83 31.04 8.31
CA ASP A 376 -17.78 31.52 9.71
C ASP A 376 -18.82 30.75 10.56
N PHE A 377 -18.33 29.87 11.41
CA PHE A 377 -19.19 29.03 12.26
C PHE A 377 -20.14 29.83 13.17
N ARG A 378 -19.82 31.09 13.48
CA ARG A 378 -20.65 31.94 14.30
C ARG A 378 -22.02 32.28 13.64
N THR A 379 -22.09 32.17 12.31
CA THR A 379 -23.35 32.40 11.57
C THR A 379 -24.37 31.29 11.78
N TYR A 380 -23.95 30.15 12.37
CA TYR A 380 -24.81 29.01 12.70
C TYR A 380 -25.22 28.99 14.18
N GLU A 381 -24.93 30.06 14.92
CA GLU A 381 -25.30 30.21 16.31
C GLU A 381 -26.83 30.07 16.52
N GLN A 382 -27.20 29.26 17.50
CA GLN A 382 -28.58 29.13 17.95
C GLN A 382 -28.79 30.01 19.16
N PRO A 383 -29.52 31.15 19.04
CA PRO A 383 -29.75 32.06 20.16
C PRO A 383 -30.56 31.37 21.25
N VAL A 384 -30.05 31.29 22.46
CA VAL A 384 -30.72 30.73 23.63
C VAL A 384 -30.90 31.83 24.66
N PRO A 385 -32.02 32.54 24.63
CA PRO A 385 -32.25 33.72 25.49
C PRO A 385 -32.36 33.40 26.98
N ALA A 386 -32.74 32.16 27.31
CA ALA A 386 -32.80 31.68 28.69
C ALA A 386 -32.71 30.14 28.71
N PRO A 387 -32.24 29.50 29.80
CA PRO A 387 -32.23 28.04 29.95
C PRO A 387 -33.63 27.45 29.69
N GLY A 388 -33.69 26.45 28.79
CA GLY A 388 -34.92 25.76 28.42
C GLY A 388 -35.87 26.53 27.49
N ALA A 389 -35.47 27.71 26.99
CA ALA A 389 -36.29 28.52 26.08
C ALA A 389 -36.26 28.04 24.61
N VAL A 390 -35.28 27.26 24.25
CA VAL A 390 -35.07 26.77 22.88
C VAL A 390 -34.77 25.29 22.93
N GLU A 391 -35.42 24.51 22.08
CA GLU A 391 -35.04 23.14 21.73
C GLU A 391 -34.39 23.19 20.35
N ALA A 392 -33.14 22.72 20.26
CA ALA A 392 -32.40 22.60 19.01
C ALA A 392 -31.67 21.26 18.96
N GLN A 393 -31.39 20.82 17.74
CA GLN A 393 -30.59 19.61 17.49
C GLN A 393 -29.24 20.06 16.91
N ASP A 394 -28.16 19.69 17.56
CA ASP A 394 -26.79 20.01 17.16
C ASP A 394 -26.48 19.48 15.74
N MET A 395 -26.89 18.26 15.42
CA MET A 395 -26.68 17.65 14.10
C MET A 395 -27.44 18.39 12.98
N THR A 396 -28.57 19.01 13.26
CA THR A 396 -29.28 19.84 12.27
C THR A 396 -28.50 21.12 11.93
N VAL A 397 -27.89 21.73 12.95
CA VAL A 397 -27.01 22.89 12.78
C VAL A 397 -25.73 22.48 12.04
N LEU A 398 -25.15 21.36 12.42
CA LEU A 398 -23.99 20.81 11.75
C LEU A 398 -24.28 20.50 10.26
N GLY A 399 -25.46 19.95 9.94
CA GLY A 399 -25.86 19.66 8.56
C GLY A 399 -25.84 20.90 7.66
N ALA A 400 -26.31 22.04 8.16
CA ALA A 400 -26.26 23.34 7.44
C ALA A 400 -24.80 23.81 7.28
N PHE A 401 -23.98 23.70 8.32
CA PHE A 401 -22.59 24.09 8.29
C PHE A 401 -21.79 23.22 7.28
N VAL A 402 -21.95 21.91 7.32
CA VAL A 402 -21.29 20.97 6.41
C VAL A 402 -21.73 21.17 4.95
N ARG A 403 -23.04 21.48 4.71
CA ARG A 403 -23.52 21.89 3.39
C ARG A 403 -22.73 23.07 2.85
N ASP A 404 -22.50 24.07 3.66
CA ASP A 404 -21.86 25.32 3.23
C ASP A 404 -20.33 25.10 3.05
N ILE A 405 -19.67 24.27 3.88
CA ILE A 405 -18.30 23.78 3.59
C ILE A 405 -18.27 23.12 2.22
N MET A 406 -19.20 22.22 1.94
CA MET A 406 -19.29 21.54 0.65
C MET A 406 -19.41 22.54 -0.50
N ARG A 407 -20.33 23.51 -0.37
CA ARG A 407 -20.57 24.55 -1.38
C ARG A 407 -19.32 25.37 -1.68
N GLU A 408 -18.59 25.80 -0.64
CA GLU A 408 -17.39 26.62 -0.77
C GLU A 408 -16.21 25.88 -1.41
N ASN A 409 -16.22 24.55 -1.36
CA ASN A 409 -15.11 23.70 -1.84
C ASN A 409 -15.46 22.84 -3.08
N MET A 410 -16.61 23.10 -3.73
CA MET A 410 -17.02 22.34 -4.92
C MET A 410 -16.03 22.44 -6.08
N ASP A 411 -15.47 23.64 -6.32
CA ASP A 411 -14.47 23.89 -7.36
C ASP A 411 -13.09 23.32 -7.01
N ALA A 412 -12.70 23.36 -5.74
CA ALA A 412 -11.42 22.85 -5.25
C ALA A 412 -11.42 21.31 -5.13
N ARG A 413 -12.61 20.69 -5.03
CA ARG A 413 -12.80 19.24 -4.92
C ARG A 413 -11.98 18.60 -3.78
N ASN A 414 -11.86 19.29 -2.63
CA ASN A 414 -11.03 18.88 -1.51
C ASN A 414 -11.82 18.54 -0.23
N PHE A 415 -13.13 18.35 -0.36
CA PHE A 415 -14.01 17.96 0.74
C PHE A 415 -15.02 16.91 0.30
N ARG A 416 -15.15 15.81 1.07
CA ARG A 416 -16.13 14.73 0.90
C ARG A 416 -16.70 14.30 2.24
N ILE A 417 -17.85 13.65 2.17
CA ILE A 417 -18.48 12.96 3.31
C ILE A 417 -18.45 11.46 3.02
N PHE A 418 -18.14 10.70 4.04
CA PHE A 418 -18.26 9.24 4.05
C PHE A 418 -19.20 8.83 5.17
N ALA A 419 -20.19 8.00 4.86
CA ALA A 419 -21.16 7.49 5.80
C ALA A 419 -21.70 6.12 5.35
N PRO A 420 -22.10 5.24 6.28
CA PRO A 420 -22.64 3.93 5.93
C PRO A 420 -24.16 3.99 5.65
N ASP A 421 -24.59 4.71 4.62
CA ASP A 421 -26.00 4.96 4.29
C ASP A 421 -26.78 5.75 5.37
N GLU A 422 -26.07 6.58 6.15
CA GLU A 422 -26.64 7.25 7.31
C GLU A 422 -26.57 8.79 7.26
N THR A 423 -26.22 9.38 6.14
CA THR A 423 -26.17 10.85 6.00
C THR A 423 -27.51 11.50 6.36
N ALA A 424 -28.61 10.95 5.88
CA ALA A 424 -29.94 11.47 6.14
C ALA A 424 -30.41 11.22 7.59
N SER A 425 -30.20 10.02 8.13
CA SER A 425 -30.58 9.66 9.50
C SER A 425 -29.83 10.49 10.53
N ASN A 426 -28.61 10.90 10.24
CA ASN A 426 -27.77 11.77 11.06
C ASN A 426 -28.01 13.28 10.81
N ARG A 427 -29.10 13.68 10.19
CA ARG A 427 -29.48 15.08 9.95
C ARG A 427 -28.56 15.85 9.01
N LEU A 428 -27.73 15.17 8.22
CA LEU A 428 -26.82 15.79 7.26
C LEU A 428 -27.45 15.99 5.87
N SER A 429 -28.73 15.68 5.69
CA SER A 429 -29.45 15.85 4.41
C SER A 429 -29.30 17.22 3.73
N PRO A 430 -29.05 18.36 4.44
CA PRO A 430 -28.80 19.63 3.76
C PRO A 430 -27.67 19.60 2.72
N VAL A 431 -26.70 18.67 2.82
CA VAL A 431 -25.63 18.54 1.82
C VAL A 431 -26.16 18.19 0.43
N PHE A 432 -27.30 17.51 0.35
CA PHE A 432 -27.95 17.15 -0.93
C PHE A 432 -28.58 18.34 -1.65
N GLU A 433 -28.62 19.53 -1.04
CA GLU A 433 -28.92 20.79 -1.76
C GLU A 433 -27.78 21.23 -2.68
N VAL A 434 -26.57 20.68 -2.48
CA VAL A 434 -25.33 21.10 -3.17
C VAL A 434 -24.74 19.99 -4.03
N THR A 435 -24.84 18.74 -3.61
CA THR A 435 -24.19 17.59 -4.26
C THR A 435 -25.06 16.34 -4.14
N GLY A 436 -24.69 15.27 -4.87
CA GLY A 436 -25.32 13.96 -4.78
C GLY A 436 -24.48 12.92 -4.01
N ARG A 437 -25.04 11.71 -3.93
CA ARG A 437 -24.34 10.49 -3.53
C ARG A 437 -23.47 10.00 -4.68
N ARG A 438 -22.25 9.66 -4.39
CA ARG A 438 -21.35 9.05 -5.38
C ARG A 438 -21.91 7.70 -5.86
N TRP A 439 -22.18 7.62 -7.16
CA TRP A 439 -22.70 6.41 -7.76
C TRP A 439 -22.32 6.33 -9.25
N VAL A 440 -21.54 5.31 -9.65
CA VAL A 440 -21.12 5.10 -11.06
C VAL A 440 -21.71 3.83 -11.67
N ALA A 441 -22.62 3.16 -10.95
CA ALA A 441 -23.40 2.05 -11.47
C ALA A 441 -24.73 2.52 -12.09
N GLU A 442 -25.53 1.58 -12.59
CA GLU A 442 -26.86 1.87 -13.12
C GLU A 442 -27.76 2.49 -12.04
N ALA A 443 -28.48 3.53 -12.40
CA ALA A 443 -29.49 4.19 -11.57
C ALA A 443 -30.88 3.99 -12.18
N THR A 444 -31.91 4.01 -11.34
CA THR A 444 -33.32 3.87 -11.73
C THR A 444 -34.13 5.12 -11.38
N ASP A 445 -35.33 5.24 -11.92
CA ASP A 445 -36.22 6.39 -11.67
C ASP A 445 -36.64 6.56 -10.20
N ASN A 446 -36.44 5.55 -9.37
CA ASN A 446 -36.77 5.57 -7.95
C ASN A 446 -35.61 5.98 -7.05
N ASP A 447 -34.41 6.10 -7.61
CA ASP A 447 -33.21 6.50 -6.86
C ASP A 447 -33.16 8.02 -6.69
N GLU A 448 -32.75 8.46 -5.51
CA GLU A 448 -32.67 9.88 -5.19
C GLU A 448 -31.21 10.30 -4.92
N PHE A 449 -30.84 11.45 -5.47
CA PHE A 449 -29.54 12.09 -5.26
C PHE A 449 -28.32 11.29 -5.76
N LEU A 450 -28.50 10.26 -6.59
CA LEU A 450 -27.35 9.55 -7.17
C LEU A 450 -26.67 10.40 -8.25
N ASP A 451 -25.36 10.49 -8.20
CA ASP A 451 -24.56 11.30 -9.11
C ASP A 451 -23.16 10.67 -9.30
N PRO A 452 -22.72 10.40 -10.54
CA PRO A 452 -21.37 9.93 -10.80
C PRO A 452 -20.26 10.85 -10.30
N ASP A 453 -20.56 12.12 -10.09
CA ASP A 453 -19.64 13.13 -9.51
C ASP A 453 -20.03 13.56 -8.09
N GLY A 454 -20.95 12.86 -7.45
CA GLY A 454 -21.41 13.11 -6.10
C GLY A 454 -20.27 13.14 -5.08
N ARG A 455 -20.40 13.99 -4.08
CA ARG A 455 -19.38 14.20 -3.05
C ARG A 455 -19.68 13.53 -1.71
N VAL A 456 -20.80 12.83 -1.63
CA VAL A 456 -21.21 12.05 -0.47
C VAL A 456 -21.05 10.57 -0.81
N MET A 457 -20.14 9.88 -0.16
CA MET A 457 -19.96 8.43 -0.25
C MET A 457 -20.83 7.75 0.82
N ASP A 458 -22.11 7.59 0.51
CA ASP A 458 -23.18 7.14 1.42
C ASP A 458 -23.94 5.93 0.82
N SER A 459 -23.33 5.28 -0.17
CA SER A 459 -24.01 4.29 -0.99
C SER A 459 -23.68 2.85 -0.60
N MET A 460 -22.88 2.66 0.43
CA MET A 460 -22.51 1.36 0.96
C MET A 460 -22.81 1.29 2.46
N LEU A 461 -23.69 0.37 2.84
CA LEU A 461 -24.01 0.11 4.27
C LEU A 461 -22.86 -0.67 4.90
N SER A 462 -21.79 0.03 5.25
CA SER A 462 -20.60 -0.54 5.89
C SER A 462 -19.85 0.53 6.68
N GLU A 463 -19.66 0.29 7.96
CA GLU A 463 -18.83 1.13 8.85
C GLU A 463 -17.32 0.95 8.60
N HIS A 464 -16.94 0.03 7.71
CA HIS A 464 -15.55 -0.33 7.43
C HIS A 464 -15.05 0.15 6.07
N MET A 465 -15.91 0.79 5.29
CA MET A 465 -15.57 1.25 3.95
C MET A 465 -15.61 2.76 3.85
#